data_fa05fb3f093c046c886d4f6c213e65b8
#
_entry.id   fa05fb3f093c046c886d4f6c213e65b8
#
_cell.length_a   1.000
_cell.length_b   1.000
_cell.length_c   1.000
_cell.angle_alpha   90.00
_cell.angle_beta   90.00
_cell.angle_gamma   90.00
#
_symmetry.space_group_name_H-M   'P 1'
#
loop_
_entity.id
_entity.type
_entity.pdbx_description
1 polymer ?
#
loop_
_entity_poly.entity_id
_entity_poly.type
_entity_poly.pdbx_seq_one_letter_code
_entity_poly.pdbx_strand_id
1 'polypeptide(L)'
;MKNKVFFLLHGLFLCFLFLIPFQGIEAQRKRKNIKVETKEVSLDAFKFRNVGPAFLSGRIADIVTHPDNDNVWYVAVGSGGVWKTENAGTTWSPIFDDQSTYSTGCITLDPSNPSTVWVGSGENVGGRHVAYGDGIFKSTDDGKSWKNMGLKNSEHISEIIVHPTNSDVVWVAAQGPLWSKGGERGLFKTLNGGITWKQVLGNKEWTGVTDIMLDPRDPNVIYAATWDRHRTVAALMGGGPGTAIYRSDNGGDSWNILSVGLPNNPDSNNDGIVNNDDSPIINMGKIGLAISPQQPDVIYAAIELERTQGGVYRSSNRGESWTKMSNTVSGGTGPHYYQELYASPHEFDRLYLMNVRVLTSGDGGKTFNQLPERDKHSDNHAIVFKDDDPNYIMLGTDAGIYESFDNAKTWRYIKNLPLTQFYKVAVNNAEPFYHIFGGTQDNGSAGGPSATDEREGIANKHWYKTLFADGHQSATDPVYNNIVYAETQQGGLHRIDLTTGEQVSIQPQASF
;
A
#
# COMPACT_ATOMS: atom_id res chain seq x y z
N MET A 1 74.36 12.01 29.77
CA MET A 1 75.10 13.28 29.64
C MET A 1 74.08 14.41 29.67
N LYS A 2 74.07 15.08 30.78
CA LYS A 2 74.17 16.55 31.00
C LYS A 2 72.96 17.35 30.49
N ASN A 3 72.12 17.78 31.38
CA ASN A 3 72.11 19.07 32.18
C ASN A 3 71.40 20.18 31.41
N LYS A 4 70.57 21.07 31.93
CA LYS A 4 70.25 21.64 33.27
C LYS A 4 69.00 22.52 33.05
N VAL A 5 67.93 22.54 33.84
CA VAL A 5 67.69 23.34 35.06
C VAL A 5 68.14 24.80 35.00
N PHE A 6 67.22 25.76 35.11
CA PHE A 6 67.27 27.03 35.86
C PHE A 6 65.91 27.74 35.78
N PHE A 7 65.11 27.85 36.78
CA PHE A 7 64.95 28.75 37.92
C PHE A 7 64.98 30.26 37.56
N LEU A 8 63.97 31.02 37.83
CA LEU A 8 63.70 31.99 38.94
C LEU A 8 62.63 32.99 38.50
N LEU A 9 61.54 33.10 39.19
CA LEU A 9 61.22 33.99 40.34
C LEU A 9 61.27 35.51 40.10
N HIS A 10 60.19 36.13 40.60
CA HIS A 10 59.91 37.54 40.97
C HIS A 10 59.07 38.28 39.92
N GLY A 11 57.92 38.83 40.23
CA GLY A 11 57.63 39.86 41.18
C GLY A 11 56.12 40.01 41.44
N LEU A 12 55.80 39.99 42.68
CA LEU A 12 54.60 40.58 43.25
C LEU A 12 54.57 42.08 42.97
N PHE A 13 53.49 42.55 42.31
CA PHE A 13 53.15 43.98 42.42
C PHE A 13 51.71 44.10 42.91
N LEU A 14 51.58 44.47 44.16
CA LEU A 14 50.37 44.94 44.78
C LEU A 14 49.92 46.22 44.09
N CYS A 15 48.74 46.26 43.55
CA CYS A 15 48.02 47.53 43.38
C CYS A 15 46.59 47.35 43.91
N PHE A 16 46.43 47.86 45.12
CA PHE A 16 45.12 48.20 45.65
C PHE A 16 44.57 49.36 44.84
N LEU A 17 43.44 49.18 44.18
CA LEU A 17 42.65 50.30 43.68
C LEU A 17 41.14 49.94 43.79
N PHE A 18 40.53 50.56 44.74
CA PHE A 18 39.17 51.04 44.88
C PHE A 18 38.05 50.13 44.28
N LEU A 19 37.44 49.40 45.19
CA LEU A 19 36.04 48.91 45.02
C LEU A 19 35.09 50.11 45.04
N ILE A 20 34.69 50.57 43.87
CA ILE A 20 33.49 51.38 43.71
C ILE A 20 32.41 50.44 43.25
N PRO A 21 31.26 50.23 43.94
CA PRO A 21 30.18 49.46 43.46
C PRO A 21 29.51 50.24 42.32
N PHE A 22 29.75 49.80 41.06
CA PHE A 22 28.93 50.22 39.96
C PHE A 22 27.54 49.56 40.16
N GLN A 23 26.60 50.32 40.71
CA GLN A 23 25.18 49.98 40.58
C GLN A 23 24.85 50.14 39.13
N GLY A 24 24.84 48.98 38.43
CA GLY A 24 24.28 48.87 37.10
C GLY A 24 22.79 49.16 37.18
N ILE A 25 22.38 50.28 36.62
CA ILE A 25 20.99 50.58 36.33
C ILE A 25 20.54 49.57 35.27
N GLU A 26 20.00 48.44 35.70
CA GLU A 26 19.23 47.56 34.81
C GLU A 26 17.94 48.30 34.42
N ALA A 27 18.00 48.97 33.29
CA ALA A 27 16.80 49.41 32.61
C ALA A 27 16.04 48.16 32.16
N GLN A 28 15.17 47.64 33.02
CA GLN A 28 14.18 46.66 32.65
C GLN A 28 13.27 47.26 31.55
N ARG A 29 13.68 47.13 30.30
CA ARG A 29 12.78 47.24 29.19
C ARG A 29 11.76 46.10 29.34
N LYS A 30 10.61 46.37 29.96
CA LYS A 30 9.42 45.53 29.82
C LYS A 30 9.15 45.38 28.32
N ARG A 31 9.69 44.31 27.72
CA ARG A 31 9.20 43.86 26.44
C ARG A 31 7.74 43.45 26.70
N LYS A 32 6.81 44.32 26.31
CA LYS A 32 5.45 43.88 26.08
C LYS A 32 5.55 42.73 25.08
N ASN A 33 5.31 41.50 25.56
CA ASN A 33 4.98 40.40 24.69
C ASN A 33 3.66 40.79 24.00
N ILE A 34 3.77 41.40 22.85
CA ILE A 34 2.66 41.51 21.92
C ILE A 34 2.46 40.06 21.46
N LYS A 35 1.50 39.35 22.07
CA LYS A 35 0.93 38.18 21.43
C LYS A 35 0.36 38.71 20.11
N VAL A 36 1.10 38.51 19.03
CA VAL A 36 0.55 38.57 17.70
C VAL A 36 -0.41 37.37 17.67
N GLU A 37 -1.68 37.63 17.92
CA GLU A 37 -2.72 36.65 17.51
C GLU A 37 -2.57 36.55 16.01
N THR A 38 -1.88 35.53 15.56
CA THR A 38 -1.96 35.08 14.18
C THR A 38 -3.42 34.62 14.02
N LYS A 39 -4.26 35.48 13.47
CA LYS A 39 -5.58 35.09 13.03
C LYS A 39 -5.34 33.96 12.02
N GLU A 40 -5.64 32.73 12.38
CA GLU A 40 -5.62 31.65 11.41
C GLU A 40 -6.51 32.08 10.26
N VAL A 41 -5.92 32.11 9.07
CA VAL A 41 -6.65 32.44 7.87
C VAL A 41 -7.54 31.21 7.59
N SER A 42 -8.85 31.39 7.77
CA SER A 42 -9.79 30.34 7.40
C SER A 42 -9.72 30.09 5.87
N LEU A 43 -9.52 28.84 5.50
CA LEU A 43 -9.57 28.39 4.11
C LEU A 43 -10.96 27.82 3.74
N ASP A 44 -11.96 27.98 4.57
CA ASP A 44 -13.31 27.41 4.40
C ASP A 44 -14.02 27.85 3.13
N ALA A 45 -13.59 28.99 2.54
CA ALA A 45 -14.07 29.48 1.26
C ALA A 45 -13.56 28.66 0.05
N PHE A 46 -12.44 27.94 0.24
CA PHE A 46 -11.85 27.12 -0.80
C PHE A 46 -12.37 25.68 -0.63
N LYS A 47 -13.28 25.27 -1.51
CA LYS A 47 -13.83 23.91 -1.51
C LYS A 47 -13.32 23.16 -2.74
N PHE A 48 -12.81 21.98 -2.53
CA PHE A 48 -12.52 21.04 -3.60
C PHE A 48 -13.84 20.52 -4.21
N ARG A 49 -13.81 20.26 -5.52
CA ARG A 49 -14.88 19.57 -6.24
C ARG A 49 -14.26 18.50 -7.14
N ASN A 50 -14.94 17.39 -7.30
CA ASN A 50 -14.52 16.36 -8.23
C ASN A 50 -14.84 16.81 -9.66
N VAL A 51 -13.86 16.66 -10.56
CA VAL A 51 -14.01 16.98 -12.00
C VAL A 51 -13.83 15.72 -12.88
N GLY A 52 -13.66 14.55 -12.27
CA GLY A 52 -13.36 13.31 -12.99
C GLY A 52 -11.86 13.22 -13.37
N PRO A 53 -11.53 12.34 -14.34
CA PRO A 53 -12.39 11.34 -14.98
C PRO A 53 -12.70 10.14 -14.10
N ALA A 54 -13.65 9.29 -14.52
CA ALA A 54 -14.00 8.04 -13.86
C ALA A 54 -13.72 6.78 -14.72
N PHE A 55 -13.12 6.92 -15.89
CA PHE A 55 -12.89 5.81 -16.82
C PHE A 55 -11.59 5.03 -16.57
N LEU A 56 -10.78 5.48 -15.61
CA LEU A 56 -9.53 4.82 -15.19
C LEU A 56 -9.31 5.17 -13.72
N SER A 57 -9.92 4.39 -12.83
CA SER A 57 -10.13 4.79 -11.44
C SER A 57 -8.90 4.64 -10.52
N GLY A 58 -7.71 4.39 -11.06
CA GLY A 58 -6.48 4.25 -10.26
C GLY A 58 -6.41 2.93 -9.50
N ARG A 59 -5.32 2.74 -8.72
CA ARG A 59 -5.03 1.49 -8.01
C ARG A 59 -6.03 1.24 -6.90
N ILE A 60 -6.74 0.12 -6.98
CA ILE A 60 -7.57 -0.41 -5.91
C ILE A 60 -6.69 -1.30 -5.03
N ALA A 61 -6.38 -0.83 -3.83
CA ALA A 61 -5.51 -1.57 -2.91
C ALA A 61 -6.25 -2.74 -2.25
N ASP A 62 -7.53 -2.53 -1.87
CA ASP A 62 -8.33 -3.55 -1.21
C ASP A 62 -9.83 -3.26 -1.33
N ILE A 63 -10.65 -4.30 -1.22
CA ILE A 63 -12.11 -4.25 -1.30
C ILE A 63 -12.70 -5.17 -0.24
N VAL A 64 -13.68 -4.67 0.51
CA VAL A 64 -14.50 -5.50 1.39
C VAL A 64 -15.98 -5.28 1.12
N THR A 65 -16.74 -6.37 1.07
CA THR A 65 -18.21 -6.36 0.96
C THR A 65 -18.85 -6.56 2.32
N HIS A 66 -20.01 -5.95 2.53
CA HIS A 66 -20.76 -6.13 3.78
C HIS A 66 -21.32 -7.55 3.86
N PRO A 67 -21.09 -8.30 4.95
CA PRO A 67 -21.46 -9.72 5.02
C PRO A 67 -22.97 -10.00 4.89
N ASP A 68 -23.81 -9.05 5.33
CA ASP A 68 -25.27 -9.19 5.30
C ASP A 68 -25.91 -8.43 4.13
N ASN A 69 -25.16 -7.75 3.28
CA ASN A 69 -25.70 -6.95 2.18
C ASN A 69 -24.69 -6.79 1.03
N ASP A 70 -24.79 -7.63 0.04
CA ASP A 70 -23.95 -7.66 -1.17
C ASP A 70 -23.93 -6.35 -1.99
N ASN A 71 -24.84 -5.43 -1.71
CA ASN A 71 -24.87 -4.13 -2.39
C ASN A 71 -23.97 -3.09 -1.73
N VAL A 72 -23.45 -3.36 -0.52
CA VAL A 72 -22.60 -2.44 0.22
C VAL A 72 -21.15 -2.87 0.11
N TRP A 73 -20.34 -2.03 -0.53
CA TRP A 73 -18.91 -2.24 -0.67
C TRP A 73 -18.11 -1.07 -0.12
N TYR A 74 -16.98 -1.37 0.46
CA TYR A 74 -15.96 -0.39 0.85
C TYR A 74 -14.71 -0.67 0.04
N VAL A 75 -14.13 0.37 -0.55
CA VAL A 75 -13.00 0.29 -1.45
C VAL A 75 -11.88 1.18 -0.96
N ALA A 76 -10.75 0.57 -0.61
CA ALA A 76 -9.51 1.25 -0.28
C ALA A 76 -8.72 1.51 -1.55
N VAL A 77 -8.42 2.77 -1.84
CA VAL A 77 -7.70 3.19 -3.04
C VAL A 77 -6.29 3.61 -2.66
N GLY A 78 -5.28 3.06 -3.30
CA GLY A 78 -3.88 3.27 -2.96
C GLY A 78 -3.49 4.74 -2.79
N SER A 79 -4.05 5.62 -3.62
CA SER A 79 -3.88 7.08 -3.51
C SER A 79 -5.19 7.82 -3.80
N GLY A 80 -6.28 7.44 -3.13
CA GLY A 80 -7.61 8.00 -3.39
C GLY A 80 -8.58 7.90 -2.20
N GLY A 81 -8.08 7.58 -1.01
CA GLY A 81 -8.91 7.43 0.19
C GLY A 81 -9.78 6.18 0.17
N VAL A 82 -10.93 6.26 0.84
CA VAL A 82 -11.90 5.17 0.91
C VAL A 82 -13.22 5.60 0.31
N TRP A 83 -13.78 4.74 -0.53
CA TRP A 83 -15.06 4.95 -1.18
C TRP A 83 -16.07 3.89 -0.77
N LYS A 84 -17.32 4.31 -0.61
CA LYS A 84 -18.43 3.44 -0.27
C LYS A 84 -19.50 3.47 -1.36
N THR A 85 -20.04 2.30 -1.69
CA THR A 85 -21.31 2.15 -2.42
C THR A 85 -22.32 1.43 -1.55
N GLU A 86 -23.59 1.76 -1.70
CA GLU A 86 -24.71 1.07 -1.04
C GLU A 86 -25.68 0.44 -2.06
N ASN A 87 -25.26 0.38 -3.32
CA ASN A 87 -26.09 -0.10 -4.43
C ASN A 87 -25.24 -0.75 -5.53
N ALA A 88 -24.31 -1.62 -5.13
CA ALA A 88 -23.47 -2.44 -6.01
C ALA A 88 -22.75 -1.61 -7.10
N GLY A 89 -22.10 -0.51 -6.70
CA GLY A 89 -21.32 0.34 -7.58
C GLY A 89 -22.14 1.29 -8.46
N THR A 90 -23.45 1.42 -8.25
CA THR A 90 -24.28 2.36 -9.03
C THR A 90 -24.00 3.81 -8.65
N THR A 91 -23.78 4.10 -7.37
CA THR A 91 -23.34 5.39 -6.87
C THR A 91 -22.23 5.22 -5.83
N TRP A 92 -21.38 6.25 -5.69
CA TRP A 92 -20.23 6.23 -4.81
C TRP A 92 -20.18 7.46 -3.92
N SER A 93 -19.78 7.27 -2.68
CA SER A 93 -19.51 8.34 -1.72
C SER A 93 -18.07 8.25 -1.22
N PRO A 94 -17.28 9.33 -1.27
CA PRO A 94 -16.03 9.38 -0.57
C PRO A 94 -16.30 9.49 0.93
N ILE A 95 -15.70 8.61 1.72
CA ILE A 95 -15.98 8.56 3.17
C ILE A 95 -14.71 8.81 4.01
N PHE A 96 -13.60 9.18 3.39
CA PHE A 96 -12.29 9.31 4.06
C PHE A 96 -11.58 10.65 3.76
N ASP A 97 -12.21 11.57 3.03
CA ASP A 97 -11.61 12.81 2.52
C ASP A 97 -11.12 13.77 3.62
N ASP A 98 -11.74 13.72 4.80
CA ASP A 98 -11.39 14.59 5.93
C ASP A 98 -10.25 14.04 6.81
N GLN A 99 -9.61 12.94 6.38
CA GLN A 99 -8.53 12.33 7.16
C GLN A 99 -7.15 12.91 6.80
N SER A 100 -6.16 12.67 7.69
CA SER A 100 -4.78 13.18 7.54
C SER A 100 -4.00 12.55 6.38
N THR A 101 -4.52 11.48 5.77
CA THR A 101 -3.91 10.77 4.65
C THR A 101 -4.95 10.36 3.63
N TYR A 102 -4.57 10.32 2.36
CA TYR A 102 -5.35 9.78 1.26
C TYR A 102 -4.84 8.41 0.77
N SER A 103 -3.71 7.94 1.33
CA SER A 103 -3.11 6.67 0.94
C SER A 103 -3.63 5.55 1.82
N THR A 104 -4.11 4.47 1.22
CA THR A 104 -4.65 3.29 1.92
C THR A 104 -4.00 2.01 1.41
N GLY A 105 -3.81 1.04 2.32
CA GLY A 105 -3.21 -0.26 2.02
C GLY A 105 -4.19 -1.42 2.17
N CYS A 106 -5.10 -1.34 3.14
CA CYS A 106 -6.11 -2.37 3.38
C CYS A 106 -7.36 -1.81 4.07
N ILE A 107 -8.45 -2.56 3.99
CA ILE A 107 -9.72 -2.25 4.64
C ILE A 107 -10.39 -3.54 5.14
N THR A 108 -10.94 -3.53 6.34
CA THR A 108 -11.69 -4.67 6.85
C THR A 108 -12.89 -4.24 7.69
N LEU A 109 -13.90 -5.08 7.74
CA LEU A 109 -15.05 -4.94 8.63
C LEU A 109 -14.88 -5.80 9.87
N ASP A 110 -15.45 -5.36 10.97
CA ASP A 110 -15.55 -6.19 12.16
C ASP A 110 -16.63 -7.27 11.93
N PRO A 111 -16.26 -8.57 11.98
CA PRO A 111 -17.22 -9.64 11.70
C PRO A 111 -18.40 -9.70 12.68
N SER A 112 -18.22 -9.22 13.93
CA SER A 112 -19.28 -9.19 14.94
C SER A 112 -20.12 -7.91 14.88
N ASN A 113 -19.62 -6.86 14.22
CA ASN A 113 -20.33 -5.60 14.05
C ASN A 113 -19.89 -4.91 12.73
N PRO A 114 -20.45 -5.29 11.58
CA PRO A 114 -20.02 -4.78 10.27
C PRO A 114 -20.13 -3.27 10.06
N SER A 115 -20.85 -2.54 10.93
CA SER A 115 -20.80 -1.08 10.95
C SER A 115 -19.47 -0.52 11.45
N THR A 116 -18.60 -1.37 12.02
CA THR A 116 -17.24 -1.01 12.40
C THR A 116 -16.29 -1.32 11.25
N VAL A 117 -15.67 -0.28 10.72
CA VAL A 117 -14.73 -0.33 9.60
C VAL A 117 -13.35 0.06 10.09
N TRP A 118 -12.34 -0.73 9.69
CA TRP A 118 -10.94 -0.45 9.94
C TRP A 118 -10.21 -0.20 8.62
N VAL A 119 -9.31 0.78 8.62
CA VAL A 119 -8.48 1.14 7.46
C VAL A 119 -7.02 1.21 7.90
N GLY A 120 -6.19 0.45 7.22
CA GLY A 120 -4.73 0.57 7.29
C GLY A 120 -4.25 1.54 6.21
N SER A 121 -3.54 2.59 6.62
CA SER A 121 -3.07 3.60 5.67
C SER A 121 -1.68 3.30 5.12
N GLY A 122 -1.39 3.90 3.95
CA GLY A 122 -0.16 3.70 3.18
C GLY A 122 -0.23 2.48 2.26
N GLU A 123 0.09 2.67 0.99
CA GLU A 123 0.05 1.60 0.00
C GLU A 123 0.93 0.40 0.43
N ASN A 124 0.42 -0.82 0.29
CA ASN A 124 1.05 -2.07 0.74
C ASN A 124 2.02 -2.68 -0.28
N VAL A 125 2.37 -1.97 -1.33
CA VAL A 125 3.33 -2.40 -2.36
C VAL A 125 4.72 -1.77 -2.19
N GLY A 126 5.74 -2.33 -2.85
CA GLY A 126 7.13 -1.88 -2.75
C GLY A 126 7.57 -0.86 -3.81
N GLY A 127 6.65 -0.12 -4.41
CA GLY A 127 6.92 0.85 -5.49
C GLY A 127 7.73 2.08 -5.04
N ARG A 128 8.34 2.81 -5.98
CA ARG A 128 9.05 4.06 -5.68
C ARG A 128 8.10 5.23 -5.40
N HIS A 129 6.92 5.18 -5.98
CA HIS A 129 5.90 6.23 -5.97
C HIS A 129 4.85 6.03 -4.88
N VAL A 130 4.92 4.93 -4.13
CA VAL A 130 3.91 4.63 -3.10
C VAL A 130 3.84 5.73 -2.05
N ALA A 131 2.63 6.20 -1.79
CA ALA A 131 2.38 7.17 -0.75
C ALA A 131 2.33 6.46 0.61
N TYR A 132 2.91 7.10 1.61
CA TYR A 132 2.88 6.63 2.99
C TYR A 132 1.60 7.08 3.69
N GLY A 133 1.22 6.32 4.71
CA GLY A 133 0.05 6.59 5.55
C GLY A 133 0.40 7.28 6.87
N ASP A 134 -0.63 7.44 7.70
CA ASP A 134 -0.57 8.02 9.05
C ASP A 134 -1.17 7.05 10.09
N GLY A 135 -0.89 5.76 9.94
CA GLY A 135 -1.32 4.72 10.88
C GLY A 135 -2.68 4.09 10.54
N ILE A 136 -3.40 3.71 11.57
CA ILE A 136 -4.65 2.96 11.48
C ILE A 136 -5.85 3.83 11.86
N PHE A 137 -6.95 3.68 11.13
CA PHE A 137 -8.20 4.40 11.36
C PHE A 137 -9.34 3.44 11.63
N LYS A 138 -10.28 3.88 12.48
CA LYS A 138 -11.49 3.14 12.84
C LYS A 138 -12.70 4.04 12.70
N SER A 139 -13.74 3.53 12.07
CA SER A 139 -15.09 4.04 12.11
C SER A 139 -15.98 3.04 12.88
N THR A 140 -17.00 3.53 13.59
CA THR A 140 -18.02 2.70 14.26
C THR A 140 -19.43 3.03 13.79
N ASP A 141 -19.54 3.74 12.68
CA ASP A 141 -20.77 4.29 12.12
C ASP A 141 -20.84 4.21 10.58
N ASP A 142 -20.38 3.09 10.02
CA ASP A 142 -20.36 2.79 8.58
C ASP A 142 -19.49 3.76 7.75
N GLY A 143 -18.42 4.31 8.34
CA GLY A 143 -17.54 5.24 7.66
C GLY A 143 -18.00 6.70 7.67
N LYS A 144 -19.02 7.06 8.46
CA LYS A 144 -19.50 8.45 8.57
C LYS A 144 -18.54 9.34 9.36
N SER A 145 -17.87 8.75 10.35
CA SER A 145 -16.81 9.41 11.10
C SER A 145 -15.63 8.47 11.36
N TRP A 146 -14.45 9.04 11.51
CA TRP A 146 -13.21 8.29 11.64
C TRP A 146 -12.39 8.78 12.82
N LYS A 147 -11.67 7.84 13.45
CA LYS A 147 -10.69 8.12 14.49
C LYS A 147 -9.39 7.44 14.15
N ASN A 148 -8.27 8.20 14.15
CA ASN A 148 -6.94 7.62 14.10
C ASN A 148 -6.66 6.88 15.41
N MET A 149 -6.32 5.58 15.31
CA MET A 149 -6.11 4.67 16.43
C MET A 149 -4.63 4.42 16.72
N GLY A 150 -3.70 5.21 16.13
CA GLY A 150 -2.27 5.09 16.36
C GLY A 150 -1.51 4.40 15.24
N LEU A 151 -0.34 3.85 15.55
CA LEU A 151 0.63 3.29 14.61
C LEU A 151 1.02 4.31 13.51
N LYS A 152 1.19 5.57 13.87
CA LYS A 152 1.42 6.69 12.91
C LYS A 152 2.74 6.59 12.16
N ASN A 153 3.73 5.91 12.75
CA ASN A 153 5.04 5.71 12.14
C ASN A 153 5.15 4.36 11.38
N SER A 154 4.03 3.70 11.10
CA SER A 154 4.02 2.46 10.31
C SER A 154 4.26 2.72 8.84
N GLU A 155 3.87 3.87 8.34
CA GLU A 155 3.88 4.32 6.94
C GLU A 155 3.08 3.41 5.98
N HIS A 156 3.14 2.08 6.15
CA HIS A 156 2.48 1.10 5.28
C HIS A 156 1.88 -0.05 6.10
N ILE A 157 0.57 -0.16 6.08
CA ILE A 157 -0.18 -1.25 6.71
C ILE A 157 -0.76 -2.13 5.60
N SER A 158 -0.40 -3.42 5.63
CA SER A 158 -0.79 -4.37 4.58
C SER A 158 -2.06 -5.13 4.90
N GLU A 159 -2.35 -5.34 6.19
CA GLU A 159 -3.51 -6.14 6.56
C GLU A 159 -3.98 -5.86 7.99
N ILE A 160 -5.28 -6.02 8.20
CA ILE A 160 -5.93 -5.90 9.50
C ILE A 160 -6.89 -7.07 9.66
N ILE A 161 -6.78 -7.81 10.76
CA ILE A 161 -7.74 -8.85 11.11
C ILE A 161 -8.38 -8.50 12.45
N VAL A 162 -9.70 -8.47 12.48
CA VAL A 162 -10.51 -8.37 13.71
C VAL A 162 -10.89 -9.78 14.15
N HIS A 163 -10.76 -10.06 15.45
CA HIS A 163 -11.15 -11.36 15.99
C HIS A 163 -12.65 -11.60 15.74
N PRO A 164 -13.05 -12.79 15.22
CA PRO A 164 -14.39 -13.02 14.69
C PRO A 164 -15.54 -12.85 15.70
N THR A 165 -15.25 -12.93 17.01
CA THR A 165 -16.27 -12.82 18.08
C THR A 165 -15.91 -11.82 19.18
N ASN A 166 -14.82 -11.04 19.01
CA ASN A 166 -14.38 -10.05 20.00
C ASN A 166 -13.77 -8.82 19.33
N SER A 167 -14.56 -7.79 19.13
CA SER A 167 -14.18 -6.52 18.51
C SER A 167 -13.01 -5.77 19.19
N ASP A 168 -12.68 -6.12 20.44
CA ASP A 168 -11.57 -5.52 21.17
C ASP A 168 -10.21 -6.12 20.79
N VAL A 169 -10.20 -7.30 20.17
CA VAL A 169 -8.99 -7.99 19.74
C VAL A 169 -8.78 -7.79 18.25
N VAL A 170 -7.69 -7.10 17.89
CA VAL A 170 -7.34 -6.82 16.49
C VAL A 170 -5.84 -6.99 16.29
N TRP A 171 -5.47 -7.56 15.15
CA TRP A 171 -4.09 -7.66 14.69
C TRP A 171 -3.87 -6.80 13.46
N VAL A 172 -2.71 -6.14 13.40
CA VAL A 172 -2.34 -5.23 12.31
C VAL A 172 -0.94 -5.60 11.80
N ALA A 173 -0.88 -5.96 10.53
CA ALA A 173 0.37 -6.21 9.82
C ALA A 173 0.93 -4.90 9.27
N ALA A 174 2.01 -4.41 9.87
CA ALA A 174 2.70 -3.20 9.46
C ALA A 174 4.02 -3.54 8.76
N GLN A 175 4.13 -3.18 7.49
CA GLN A 175 5.36 -3.36 6.72
C GLN A 175 6.45 -2.37 7.14
N GLY A 176 6.06 -1.23 7.73
CA GLY A 176 6.95 -0.17 8.19
C GLY A 176 7.50 0.71 7.06
N PRO A 177 8.30 1.74 7.42
CA PRO A 177 8.91 2.66 6.47
C PRO A 177 9.67 1.97 5.35
N LEU A 178 9.44 2.39 4.10
CA LEU A 178 10.10 1.82 2.93
C LEU A 178 11.53 2.37 2.75
N TRP A 179 11.76 3.63 3.11
CA TRP A 179 13.00 4.36 2.83
C TRP A 179 13.94 4.48 4.04
N SER A 180 13.49 4.05 5.21
CA SER A 180 14.26 4.12 6.45
C SER A 180 14.05 2.87 7.29
N LYS A 181 14.99 2.60 8.18
CA LYS A 181 14.86 1.53 9.17
C LYS A 181 14.03 1.97 10.38
N GLY A 182 13.55 1.00 11.15
CA GLY A 182 12.76 1.25 12.34
C GLY A 182 11.32 1.63 12.03
N GLY A 183 10.79 2.62 12.73
CA GLY A 183 9.38 2.94 12.70
C GLY A 183 8.52 1.89 13.43
N GLU A 184 7.22 1.94 13.21
CA GLU A 184 6.27 0.94 13.71
C GLU A 184 6.08 -0.13 12.65
N ARG A 185 6.97 -1.15 12.65
CA ARG A 185 6.91 -2.30 11.74
C ARG A 185 6.85 -3.62 12.50
N GLY A 186 6.16 -4.60 11.93
CA GLY A 186 5.90 -5.89 12.55
C GLY A 186 4.40 -6.17 12.69
N LEU A 187 4.06 -7.16 13.48
CA LEU A 187 2.67 -7.44 13.85
C LEU A 187 2.34 -6.76 15.17
N PHE A 188 1.29 -5.97 15.16
CA PHE A 188 0.75 -5.32 16.36
C PHE A 188 -0.58 -5.94 16.76
N LYS A 189 -0.80 -6.10 18.07
CA LYS A 189 -2.04 -6.62 18.65
C LYS A 189 -2.62 -5.60 19.64
N THR A 190 -3.92 -5.41 19.60
CA THR A 190 -4.68 -4.72 20.64
C THR A 190 -5.63 -5.69 21.35
N LEU A 191 -5.95 -5.39 22.60
CA LEU A 191 -6.95 -6.10 23.42
C LEU A 191 -8.05 -5.14 23.94
N ASN A 192 -8.08 -3.91 23.40
CA ASN A 192 -8.99 -2.85 23.84
C ASN A 192 -9.49 -1.99 22.67
N GLY A 193 -9.76 -2.63 21.53
CA GLY A 193 -10.37 -2.00 20.37
C GLY A 193 -9.51 -0.90 19.71
N GLY A 194 -8.18 -1.01 19.83
CA GLY A 194 -7.21 -0.11 19.21
C GLY A 194 -6.77 1.07 20.09
N ILE A 195 -7.15 1.12 21.37
CA ILE A 195 -6.72 2.19 22.30
C ILE A 195 -5.23 2.09 22.56
N THR A 196 -4.70 0.87 22.70
CA THR A 196 -3.26 0.60 22.85
C THR A 196 -2.82 -0.58 21.99
N TRP A 197 -1.58 -0.54 21.53
CA TRP A 197 -0.99 -1.55 20.67
C TRP A 197 0.27 -2.14 21.29
N LYS A 198 0.43 -3.44 21.16
CA LYS A 198 1.63 -4.19 21.53
C LYS A 198 2.21 -4.85 20.29
N GLN A 199 3.48 -4.61 19.98
CA GLN A 199 4.17 -5.38 18.96
C GLN A 199 4.38 -6.82 19.46
N VAL A 200 3.91 -7.79 18.68
CA VAL A 200 3.94 -9.22 19.03
C VAL A 200 4.84 -10.06 18.12
N LEU A 201 5.18 -9.54 16.93
CA LEU A 201 6.10 -10.19 15.97
C LEU A 201 6.85 -9.13 15.14
N GLY A 202 8.03 -9.48 14.63
CA GLY A 202 8.91 -8.63 13.82
C GLY A 202 10.02 -7.99 14.64
N ASN A 203 10.97 -7.39 13.96
CA ASN A 203 12.06 -6.64 14.59
C ASN A 203 11.98 -5.15 14.25
N LYS A 204 12.76 -4.33 14.96
CA LYS A 204 12.72 -2.87 14.83
C LYS A 204 13.61 -2.31 13.71
N GLU A 205 14.36 -3.14 13.00
CA GLU A 205 15.29 -2.67 11.96
C GLU A 205 14.61 -2.67 10.59
N TRP A 206 14.42 -3.82 9.97
CA TRP A 206 13.93 -3.94 8.59
C TRP A 206 12.74 -4.88 8.43
N THR A 207 12.48 -5.75 9.42
CA THR A 207 11.47 -6.80 9.34
C THR A 207 10.09 -6.27 9.74
N GLY A 208 9.21 -6.11 8.77
CA GLY A 208 7.78 -5.90 8.95
C GLY A 208 6.99 -7.20 8.81
N VAL A 209 5.66 -7.09 8.82
CA VAL A 209 4.73 -8.17 8.50
C VAL A 209 3.92 -7.75 7.28
N THR A 210 3.81 -8.66 6.30
CA THR A 210 3.14 -8.37 5.03
C THR A 210 1.81 -9.09 4.86
N ASP A 211 1.64 -10.23 5.58
CA ASP A 211 0.45 -11.06 5.44
C ASP A 211 0.15 -11.78 6.75
N ILE A 212 -1.12 -11.90 7.12
CA ILE A 212 -1.60 -12.62 8.30
C ILE A 212 -2.90 -13.35 7.97
N MET A 213 -3.13 -14.48 8.63
CA MET A 213 -4.41 -15.20 8.54
C MET A 213 -4.71 -15.96 9.82
N LEU A 214 -6.01 -16.11 10.13
CA LEU A 214 -6.49 -16.92 11.23
C LEU A 214 -6.90 -18.32 10.73
N ASP A 215 -6.69 -19.34 11.58
CA ASP A 215 -7.35 -20.62 11.37
C ASP A 215 -8.87 -20.42 11.59
N PRO A 216 -9.73 -20.74 10.59
CA PRO A 216 -11.17 -20.46 10.69
C PRO A 216 -11.87 -21.27 11.82
N ARG A 217 -11.21 -22.28 12.37
CA ARG A 217 -11.73 -23.13 13.47
C ARG A 217 -11.34 -22.60 14.86
N ASP A 218 -10.18 -21.90 14.94
CA ASP A 218 -9.65 -21.39 16.21
C ASP A 218 -8.88 -20.08 15.96
N PRO A 219 -9.42 -18.92 16.30
CA PRO A 219 -8.79 -17.63 16.07
C PRO A 219 -7.54 -17.39 16.94
N ASN A 220 -7.20 -18.29 17.88
CA ASN A 220 -5.92 -18.25 18.57
C ASN A 220 -4.78 -18.78 17.71
N VAL A 221 -5.09 -19.52 16.66
CA VAL A 221 -4.11 -20.01 15.70
C VAL A 221 -3.96 -19.00 14.58
N ILE A 222 -2.79 -18.39 14.53
CA ILE A 222 -2.47 -17.31 13.58
C ILE A 222 -1.23 -17.69 12.79
N TYR A 223 -1.27 -17.45 11.49
CA TYR A 223 -0.10 -17.50 10.60
C TYR A 223 0.28 -16.10 10.21
N ALA A 224 1.58 -15.83 10.12
CA ALA A 224 2.10 -14.53 9.72
C ALA A 224 3.33 -14.69 8.83
N ALA A 225 3.40 -13.89 7.76
CA ALA A 225 4.57 -13.74 6.92
C ALA A 225 5.29 -12.44 7.26
N THR A 226 6.53 -12.55 7.72
CA THR A 226 7.40 -11.39 7.89
C THR A 226 8.11 -11.06 6.58
N TRP A 227 8.57 -9.81 6.44
CA TRP A 227 9.25 -9.35 5.25
C TRP A 227 10.32 -8.31 5.57
N ASP A 228 11.56 -8.61 5.21
CA ASP A 228 12.65 -7.65 5.19
C ASP A 228 12.57 -6.82 3.93
N ARG A 229 12.25 -5.52 4.10
CA ARG A 229 11.99 -4.63 2.98
C ARG A 229 12.61 -3.26 3.21
N HIS A 230 13.37 -2.77 2.23
CA HIS A 230 13.67 -1.35 2.13
C HIS A 230 14.11 -0.94 0.73
N ARG A 231 14.11 0.36 0.51
CA ARG A 231 14.49 0.97 -0.76
C ARG A 231 15.51 2.08 -0.58
N THR A 232 16.38 2.20 -1.58
CA THR A 232 17.16 3.40 -1.86
C THR A 232 16.85 3.88 -3.27
N VAL A 233 17.38 5.03 -3.67
CA VAL A 233 17.25 5.51 -5.07
C VAL A 233 17.80 4.47 -6.07
N ALA A 234 18.87 3.77 -5.71
CA ALA A 234 19.55 2.83 -6.57
C ALA A 234 19.05 1.39 -6.47
N ALA A 235 18.52 0.96 -5.33
CA ALA A 235 18.25 -0.44 -5.07
C ALA A 235 16.92 -0.67 -4.32
N LEU A 236 16.31 -1.81 -4.58
CA LEU A 236 15.25 -2.41 -3.76
C LEU A 236 15.82 -3.65 -3.07
N MET A 237 15.68 -3.70 -1.75
CA MET A 237 15.92 -4.87 -0.93
C MET A 237 14.55 -5.47 -0.60
N GLY A 238 14.21 -6.56 -1.27
CA GLY A 238 12.90 -7.20 -1.18
C GLY A 238 12.92 -8.54 -0.46
N GLY A 239 13.88 -8.77 0.40
CA GLY A 239 14.02 -9.99 1.18
C GLY A 239 15.24 -9.93 2.09
N GLY A 240 15.33 -10.88 3.02
CA GLY A 240 16.44 -10.94 3.96
C GLY A 240 16.26 -11.99 5.06
N PRO A 241 17.19 -12.07 6.03
CA PRO A 241 17.20 -13.11 7.06
C PRO A 241 16.02 -13.01 8.05
N GLY A 242 15.34 -11.86 8.10
CA GLY A 242 14.15 -11.68 8.92
C GLY A 242 12.85 -12.12 8.24
N THR A 243 12.90 -12.48 6.94
CA THR A 243 11.72 -12.96 6.21
C THR A 243 11.48 -14.44 6.51
N ALA A 244 10.31 -14.76 7.06
CA ALA A 244 9.92 -16.11 7.41
C ALA A 244 8.41 -16.25 7.56
N ILE A 245 7.94 -17.49 7.65
CA ILE A 245 6.57 -17.83 8.03
C ILE A 245 6.57 -18.22 9.50
N TYR A 246 5.61 -17.70 10.24
CA TYR A 246 5.43 -17.97 11.66
C TYR A 246 4.02 -18.48 11.95
N ARG A 247 3.89 -19.28 13.00
CA ARG A 247 2.62 -19.71 13.57
C ARG A 247 2.58 -19.39 15.06
N SER A 248 1.46 -18.87 15.51
CA SER A 248 1.08 -18.76 16.92
C SER A 248 -0.08 -19.70 17.20
N ASP A 249 -0.10 -20.32 18.37
CA ASP A 249 -1.21 -21.14 18.88
C ASP A 249 -1.88 -20.50 20.10
N ASN A 250 -1.59 -19.23 20.38
CA ASN A 250 -2.07 -18.50 21.56
C ASN A 250 -2.42 -17.02 21.26
N GLY A 251 -2.99 -16.78 20.11
CA GLY A 251 -3.47 -15.46 19.72
C GLY A 251 -2.37 -14.43 19.46
N GLY A 252 -1.15 -14.89 19.17
CA GLY A 252 0.00 -14.02 18.87
C GLY A 252 0.86 -13.69 20.10
N ASP A 253 0.68 -14.35 21.24
CA ASP A 253 1.51 -14.08 22.42
C ASP A 253 2.90 -14.72 22.33
N SER A 254 3.03 -15.83 21.58
CA SER A 254 4.30 -16.43 21.19
C SER A 254 4.24 -17.01 19.78
N TRP A 255 5.39 -17.19 19.16
CA TRP A 255 5.51 -17.55 17.75
C TRP A 255 6.56 -18.64 17.53
N ASN A 256 6.23 -19.60 16.69
CA ASN A 256 7.12 -20.63 16.19
C ASN A 256 7.41 -20.35 14.71
N ILE A 257 8.68 -20.42 14.32
CA ILE A 257 9.06 -20.33 12.91
C ILE A 257 8.72 -21.65 12.21
N LEU A 258 8.18 -21.54 11.00
CA LEU A 258 7.86 -22.68 10.16
C LEU A 258 8.88 -22.72 9.01
N SER A 259 9.82 -23.66 9.05
CA SER A 259 10.92 -23.71 8.07
C SER A 259 11.09 -25.07 7.38
N VAL A 260 10.57 -26.16 7.94
CA VAL A 260 10.81 -27.53 7.44
C VAL A 260 10.25 -27.67 5.99
N GLY A 261 11.17 -27.89 5.03
CA GLY A 261 10.85 -27.94 3.61
C GLY A 261 10.76 -26.59 2.90
N LEU A 262 11.05 -25.47 3.60
CA LEU A 262 11.15 -24.13 3.04
C LEU A 262 12.62 -23.74 2.75
N PRO A 263 12.85 -22.72 1.91
CA PRO A 263 14.21 -22.29 1.51
C PRO A 263 15.08 -21.78 2.67
N ASN A 264 14.48 -21.32 3.75
CA ASN A 264 15.17 -20.85 4.95
C ASN A 264 15.35 -21.93 6.03
N ASN A 265 15.11 -23.21 5.70
CA ASN A 265 15.33 -24.33 6.63
C ASN A 265 16.83 -24.53 6.90
N PRO A 266 17.30 -24.38 8.16
CA PRO A 266 18.70 -24.63 8.48
C PRO A 266 19.08 -26.11 8.43
N ASP A 267 18.15 -27.01 8.67
CA ASP A 267 18.26 -28.47 8.52
C ASP A 267 17.58 -28.89 7.22
N SER A 268 18.27 -28.63 6.10
CA SER A 268 17.68 -28.77 4.77
C SER A 268 17.47 -30.23 4.34
N ASN A 269 18.21 -31.17 4.91
CA ASN A 269 18.09 -32.58 4.67
C ASN A 269 17.09 -33.27 5.64
N ASN A 270 16.63 -32.55 6.68
CA ASN A 270 15.65 -32.96 7.69
C ASN A 270 16.10 -34.20 8.49
N ASP A 271 17.41 -34.34 8.77
CA ASP A 271 17.95 -35.41 9.58
C ASP A 271 18.00 -35.07 11.09
N GLY A 272 17.63 -33.86 11.45
CA GLY A 272 17.60 -33.33 12.81
C GLY A 272 18.95 -32.75 13.26
N ILE A 273 19.94 -32.61 12.36
CA ILE A 273 21.29 -32.15 12.67
C ILE A 273 21.68 -31.05 11.70
N VAL A 274 21.80 -29.82 12.16
CA VAL A 274 22.31 -28.70 11.34
C VAL A 274 23.82 -28.80 11.21
N ASN A 275 24.34 -29.12 10.03
CA ASN A 275 25.76 -29.34 9.76
C ASN A 275 26.14 -28.95 8.32
N ASN A 276 27.36 -29.33 7.86
CA ASN A 276 27.84 -28.97 6.53
C ASN A 276 27.22 -29.78 5.38
N ASP A 277 26.42 -30.79 5.66
CA ASP A 277 25.70 -31.56 4.65
C ASP A 277 24.38 -30.92 4.28
N ASP A 278 23.97 -29.86 4.99
CA ASP A 278 22.81 -29.04 4.69
C ASP A 278 23.11 -28.06 3.54
N SER A 279 22.06 -27.78 2.78
CA SER A 279 22.10 -26.70 1.78
C SER A 279 22.19 -25.34 2.47
N PRO A 280 22.84 -24.35 1.87
CA PRO A 280 22.86 -22.99 2.40
C PRO A 280 21.44 -22.43 2.57
N ILE A 281 21.21 -21.73 3.68
CA ILE A 281 19.97 -20.97 3.91
C ILE A 281 19.80 -19.93 2.79
N ILE A 282 18.63 -19.92 2.16
CA ILE A 282 18.27 -18.93 1.15
C ILE A 282 17.31 -17.91 1.79
N ASN A 283 17.68 -16.64 1.74
CA ASN A 283 16.79 -15.57 2.18
C ASN A 283 15.55 -15.49 1.28
N MET A 284 14.38 -15.44 1.91
CA MET A 284 13.12 -15.29 1.21
C MET A 284 12.79 -13.82 1.01
N GLY A 285 12.04 -13.52 -0.06
CA GLY A 285 11.43 -12.24 -0.36
C GLY A 285 9.98 -12.17 0.12
N LYS A 286 9.11 -11.42 -0.61
CA LYS A 286 7.70 -11.30 -0.24
C LYS A 286 7.00 -12.67 -0.26
N ILE A 287 6.17 -12.89 0.74
CA ILE A 287 5.40 -14.13 0.91
C ILE A 287 3.92 -13.78 0.95
N GLY A 288 3.12 -14.45 0.13
CA GLY A 288 1.66 -14.47 0.23
C GLY A 288 1.20 -15.80 0.80
N LEU A 289 0.28 -15.77 1.76
CA LEU A 289 -0.25 -16.94 2.46
C LEU A 289 -1.70 -17.20 2.08
N ALA A 290 -2.13 -18.46 2.10
CA ALA A 290 -3.54 -18.81 2.01
C ALA A 290 -3.82 -20.07 2.84
N ILE A 291 -4.92 -20.07 3.58
CA ILE A 291 -5.45 -21.24 4.28
C ILE A 291 -6.65 -21.78 3.49
N SER A 292 -6.75 -23.08 3.33
CA SER A 292 -7.91 -23.69 2.67
C SER A 292 -9.15 -23.61 3.57
N PRO A 293 -10.24 -22.95 3.14
CA PRO A 293 -11.47 -22.92 3.93
C PRO A 293 -12.10 -24.31 4.12
N GLN A 294 -11.94 -25.19 3.11
CA GLN A 294 -12.51 -26.55 3.13
C GLN A 294 -11.70 -27.52 4.00
N GLN A 295 -10.37 -27.31 4.05
CA GLN A 295 -9.45 -28.15 4.82
C GLN A 295 -8.39 -27.27 5.50
N PRO A 296 -8.68 -26.66 6.66
CA PRO A 296 -7.79 -25.67 7.28
C PRO A 296 -6.43 -26.22 7.78
N ASP A 297 -6.20 -27.52 7.74
CA ASP A 297 -4.86 -28.08 7.93
C ASP A 297 -3.97 -27.90 6.69
N VAL A 298 -4.57 -27.55 5.54
CA VAL A 298 -3.87 -27.27 4.29
C VAL A 298 -3.65 -25.78 4.14
N ILE A 299 -2.36 -25.43 4.04
CA ILE A 299 -1.88 -24.05 3.91
C ILE A 299 -1.00 -23.95 2.69
N TYR A 300 -1.09 -22.82 2.00
CA TYR A 300 -0.28 -22.50 0.83
C TYR A 300 0.54 -21.25 1.10
N ALA A 301 1.74 -21.21 0.50
CA ALA A 301 2.61 -20.05 0.53
C ALA A 301 3.21 -19.79 -0.85
N ALA A 302 3.03 -18.60 -1.38
CA ALA A 302 3.75 -18.13 -2.55
C ALA A 302 4.99 -17.37 -2.08
N ILE A 303 6.19 -17.88 -2.37
CA ILE A 303 7.46 -17.39 -1.81
C ILE A 303 8.36 -16.87 -2.92
N GLU A 304 8.76 -15.60 -2.83
CA GLU A 304 9.83 -15.01 -3.62
C GLU A 304 11.20 -15.44 -3.08
N LEU A 305 12.15 -15.75 -3.96
CA LEU A 305 13.57 -15.95 -3.62
C LEU A 305 14.43 -14.87 -4.27
N GLU A 306 14.20 -14.63 -5.55
CA GLU A 306 14.72 -13.51 -6.32
C GLU A 306 13.57 -13.02 -7.21
N ARG A 307 13.65 -11.81 -7.71
CA ARG A 307 12.60 -11.11 -8.45
C ARG A 307 11.76 -11.98 -9.41
N THR A 308 12.36 -12.99 -10.02
CA THR A 308 11.71 -13.91 -10.97
C THR A 308 11.83 -15.37 -10.56
N GLN A 309 12.36 -15.64 -9.37
CA GLN A 309 12.54 -16.97 -8.83
C GLN A 309 11.74 -17.14 -7.54
N GLY A 310 11.43 -18.40 -7.23
CA GLY A 310 10.68 -18.74 -6.03
C GLY A 310 9.81 -19.97 -6.23
N GLY A 311 8.63 -19.95 -5.67
CA GLY A 311 7.67 -21.03 -5.87
C GLY A 311 6.45 -20.96 -4.98
N VAL A 312 5.50 -21.82 -5.27
CA VAL A 312 4.36 -22.08 -4.42
C VAL A 312 4.61 -23.36 -3.63
N TYR A 313 4.39 -23.26 -2.33
CA TYR A 313 4.58 -24.34 -1.37
C TYR A 313 3.23 -24.71 -0.74
N ARG A 314 3.05 -25.97 -0.37
CA ARG A 314 1.86 -26.49 0.28
C ARG A 314 2.24 -27.28 1.53
N SER A 315 1.58 -26.99 2.62
CA SER A 315 1.58 -27.83 3.84
C SER A 315 0.24 -28.54 3.94
N SER A 316 0.23 -29.76 4.48
CA SER A 316 -0.98 -30.52 4.80
C SER A 316 -1.13 -30.80 6.30
N ASN A 317 -0.27 -30.18 7.13
CA ASN A 317 -0.17 -30.40 8.55
C ASN A 317 0.02 -29.09 9.32
N ARG A 318 -0.74 -28.05 8.94
CA ARG A 318 -0.77 -26.76 9.64
C ARG A 318 0.58 -26.05 9.66
N GLY A 319 1.39 -26.22 8.60
CA GLY A 319 2.69 -25.56 8.45
C GLY A 319 3.86 -26.28 9.10
N GLU A 320 3.67 -27.45 9.74
CA GLU A 320 4.76 -28.21 10.37
C GLU A 320 5.80 -28.67 9.33
N SER A 321 5.36 -28.96 8.11
CA SER A 321 6.25 -29.23 6.98
C SER A 321 5.63 -28.77 5.66
N TRP A 322 6.50 -28.45 4.70
CA TRP A 322 6.13 -27.88 3.42
C TRP A 322 6.70 -28.68 2.27
N THR A 323 5.94 -28.74 1.19
CA THR A 323 6.36 -29.32 -0.09
C THR A 323 6.28 -28.25 -1.17
N LYS A 324 7.35 -28.07 -1.93
CA LYS A 324 7.35 -27.19 -3.11
C LYS A 324 6.48 -27.80 -4.19
N MET A 325 5.46 -27.09 -4.63
CA MET A 325 4.50 -27.54 -5.64
C MET A 325 4.92 -27.12 -7.04
N SER A 326 5.36 -25.87 -7.22
CA SER A 326 5.82 -25.32 -8.49
C SER A 326 6.86 -24.23 -8.30
N ASN A 327 7.46 -23.77 -9.42
CA ASN A 327 8.35 -22.60 -9.46
C ASN A 327 7.60 -21.29 -9.76
N THR A 328 6.26 -21.28 -9.58
CA THR A 328 5.44 -20.12 -9.92
C THR A 328 5.66 -19.00 -8.91
N VAL A 329 5.89 -17.80 -9.41
CA VAL A 329 5.96 -16.54 -8.65
C VAL A 329 5.22 -15.47 -9.44
N SER A 330 4.85 -14.38 -8.77
CA SER A 330 4.35 -13.21 -9.46
C SER A 330 5.43 -12.63 -10.38
N GLY A 331 5.06 -12.41 -11.64
CA GLY A 331 5.95 -11.90 -12.69
C GLY A 331 5.85 -10.39 -12.89
N GLY A 332 6.23 -9.93 -14.07
CA GLY A 332 6.15 -8.52 -14.45
C GLY A 332 7.13 -7.64 -13.67
N THR A 333 6.60 -6.69 -12.90
CA THR A 333 7.40 -5.81 -12.04
C THR A 333 8.04 -6.54 -10.87
N GLY A 334 7.52 -7.70 -10.50
CA GLY A 334 8.04 -8.58 -9.46
C GLY A 334 7.13 -8.66 -8.21
N PRO A 335 7.40 -9.63 -7.33
CA PRO A 335 6.58 -9.92 -6.16
C PRO A 335 6.41 -8.77 -5.16
N HIS A 336 7.28 -7.77 -5.19
CA HIS A 336 7.15 -6.58 -4.33
C HIS A 336 5.91 -5.72 -4.64
N TYR A 337 5.28 -5.90 -5.81
CA TYR A 337 3.99 -5.29 -6.18
C TYR A 337 2.81 -6.23 -5.95
N TYR A 338 3.02 -7.53 -6.08
CA TYR A 338 2.00 -8.56 -6.05
C TYR A 338 2.37 -9.61 -4.99
N GLN A 339 2.06 -10.85 -5.18
CA GLN A 339 2.36 -12.04 -4.37
C GLN A 339 1.26 -12.40 -3.37
N GLU A 340 0.20 -11.62 -3.27
CA GLU A 340 -0.98 -12.00 -2.50
C GLU A 340 -1.56 -13.30 -3.07
N LEU A 341 -1.80 -14.27 -2.18
CA LEU A 341 -2.31 -15.60 -2.53
C LEU A 341 -3.66 -15.82 -1.85
N TYR A 342 -4.63 -16.30 -2.62
CA TYR A 342 -5.97 -16.56 -2.11
C TYR A 342 -6.38 -18.00 -2.41
N ALA A 343 -7.01 -18.69 -1.43
CA ALA A 343 -7.67 -19.95 -1.63
C ALA A 343 -9.15 -19.71 -1.90
N SER A 344 -9.71 -20.46 -2.87
CA SER A 344 -11.14 -20.37 -3.19
C SER A 344 -12.00 -20.76 -1.98
N PRO A 345 -13.07 -20.00 -1.66
CA PRO A 345 -14.04 -20.43 -0.67
C PRO A 345 -14.92 -21.59 -1.17
N HIS A 346 -14.93 -21.89 -2.46
CA HIS A 346 -15.85 -22.84 -3.06
C HIS A 346 -15.22 -24.17 -3.51
N GLU A 347 -13.92 -24.16 -3.84
CA GLU A 347 -13.25 -25.31 -4.43
C GLU A 347 -11.91 -25.59 -3.72
N PHE A 348 -11.78 -26.81 -3.19
CA PHE A 348 -10.53 -27.24 -2.56
C PHE A 348 -9.38 -27.28 -3.58
N ASP A 349 -8.18 -26.92 -3.14
CA ASP A 349 -6.97 -26.83 -3.97
C ASP A 349 -7.06 -25.80 -5.13
N ARG A 350 -8.11 -24.95 -5.19
CA ARG A 350 -8.21 -23.81 -6.10
C ARG A 350 -7.54 -22.61 -5.49
N LEU A 351 -6.53 -22.05 -6.20
CA LEU A 351 -5.73 -20.89 -5.76
C LEU A 351 -5.78 -19.77 -6.80
N TYR A 352 -5.66 -18.54 -6.31
CA TYR A 352 -5.49 -17.33 -7.10
C TYR A 352 -4.27 -16.58 -6.59
N LEU A 353 -3.27 -16.37 -7.45
CA LEU A 353 -2.05 -15.59 -7.15
C LEU A 353 -2.13 -14.26 -7.89
N MET A 354 -2.16 -13.16 -7.11
CA MET A 354 -2.19 -11.81 -7.67
C MET A 354 -0.93 -11.52 -8.46
N ASN A 355 -1.09 -10.87 -9.59
CA ASN A 355 -0.04 -10.62 -10.56
C ASN A 355 -0.54 -9.60 -11.60
N VAL A 356 0.33 -9.19 -12.52
CA VAL A 356 -0.06 -8.44 -13.75
C VAL A 356 -1.30 -9.08 -14.37
N ARG A 357 -1.29 -10.40 -14.57
CA ARG A 357 -2.48 -11.20 -14.85
C ARG A 357 -2.64 -12.25 -13.77
N VAL A 358 -3.82 -12.35 -13.18
CA VAL A 358 -4.06 -13.33 -12.12
C VAL A 358 -3.71 -14.73 -12.60
N LEU A 359 -2.92 -15.42 -11.79
CA LEU A 359 -2.60 -16.84 -12.02
C LEU A 359 -3.51 -17.70 -11.16
N THR A 360 -4.11 -18.74 -11.74
CA THR A 360 -5.00 -19.66 -11.03
C THR A 360 -4.51 -21.09 -11.14
N SER A 361 -4.61 -21.82 -10.05
CA SER A 361 -4.35 -23.27 -9.96
C SER A 361 -5.61 -23.99 -9.54
N GLY A 362 -5.82 -25.19 -10.03
CA GLY A 362 -6.91 -26.10 -9.60
C GLY A 362 -6.36 -27.41 -9.02
N ASP A 363 -5.06 -27.47 -8.70
CA ASP A 363 -4.37 -28.70 -8.29
C ASP A 363 -3.42 -28.45 -7.09
N GLY A 364 -3.75 -27.46 -6.27
CA GLY A 364 -3.01 -27.12 -5.06
C GLY A 364 -1.64 -26.50 -5.32
N GLY A 365 -1.51 -25.77 -6.42
CA GLY A 365 -0.30 -25.02 -6.76
C GLY A 365 0.73 -25.77 -7.58
N LYS A 366 0.40 -26.97 -8.13
CA LYS A 366 1.31 -27.71 -9.01
C LYS A 366 1.41 -27.07 -10.38
N THR A 367 0.28 -26.64 -10.93
CA THR A 367 0.23 -25.93 -12.21
C THR A 367 -0.56 -24.63 -12.07
N PHE A 368 -0.13 -23.61 -12.81
CA PHE A 368 -0.81 -22.33 -12.86
C PHE A 368 -1.10 -21.94 -14.31
N ASN A 369 -2.27 -21.40 -14.54
CA ASN A 369 -2.69 -20.82 -15.80
C ASN A 369 -3.13 -19.36 -15.56
N GLN A 370 -3.04 -18.53 -16.60
CA GLN A 370 -3.59 -17.19 -16.53
C GLN A 370 -5.12 -17.26 -16.49
N LEU A 371 -5.72 -16.48 -15.58
CA LEU A 371 -7.15 -16.25 -15.57
C LEU A 371 -7.53 -15.53 -16.87
N PRO A 372 -8.68 -15.86 -17.52
CA PRO A 372 -9.16 -15.10 -18.67
C PRO A 372 -9.43 -13.63 -18.28
N GLU A 373 -8.70 -12.72 -18.90
CA GLU A 373 -8.77 -11.28 -18.57
C GLU A 373 -9.01 -10.41 -19.81
N ARG A 374 -9.76 -10.94 -20.77
CA ARG A 374 -10.17 -10.15 -21.92
C ARG A 374 -11.08 -9.01 -21.47
N ASP A 375 -10.84 -7.83 -22.01
CA ASP A 375 -11.60 -6.60 -21.73
C ASP A 375 -11.53 -6.13 -20.26
N LYS A 376 -10.50 -6.57 -19.50
CA LYS A 376 -10.18 -6.13 -18.16
C LYS A 376 -8.75 -5.57 -18.10
N HIS A 377 -8.53 -4.55 -17.27
CA HIS A 377 -7.18 -4.06 -17.01
C HIS A 377 -6.34 -5.13 -16.31
N SER A 378 -5.04 -5.11 -16.58
CA SER A 378 -4.04 -5.90 -15.86
C SER A 378 -3.80 -5.35 -14.44
N ASP A 379 -2.78 -5.87 -13.78
CA ASP A 379 -2.25 -5.36 -12.50
C ASP A 379 -3.26 -5.47 -11.37
N ASN A 380 -3.40 -6.71 -10.88
CA ASN A 380 -4.43 -7.10 -9.92
C ASN A 380 -3.88 -7.10 -8.50
N HIS A 381 -4.63 -6.49 -7.55
CA HIS A 381 -4.23 -6.33 -6.17
C HIS A 381 -5.22 -6.92 -5.16
N ALA A 382 -6.51 -6.86 -5.44
CA ALA A 382 -7.54 -7.34 -4.55
C ALA A 382 -8.50 -8.30 -5.26
N ILE A 383 -9.00 -9.30 -4.56
CA ILE A 383 -10.03 -10.23 -5.04
C ILE A 383 -11.09 -10.44 -3.97
N VAL A 384 -12.34 -10.42 -4.39
CA VAL A 384 -13.50 -10.71 -3.54
C VAL A 384 -14.33 -11.81 -4.16
N PHE A 385 -14.78 -12.74 -3.33
CA PHE A 385 -15.72 -13.80 -3.67
C PHE A 385 -17.04 -13.57 -2.94
N LYS A 386 -18.12 -14.17 -3.41
CA LYS A 386 -19.37 -14.30 -2.67
C LYS A 386 -19.50 -15.71 -2.13
N ASP A 387 -19.89 -15.85 -0.87
CA ASP A 387 -19.99 -17.16 -0.23
C ASP A 387 -21.06 -18.08 -0.86
N ASP A 388 -22.10 -17.50 -1.44
CA ASP A 388 -23.24 -18.19 -2.03
C ASP A 388 -23.20 -18.30 -3.56
N ASP A 389 -22.23 -17.65 -4.23
CA ASP A 389 -22.10 -17.70 -5.70
C ASP A 389 -20.67 -18.05 -6.16
N PRO A 390 -20.41 -19.32 -6.51
CA PRO A 390 -19.10 -19.76 -6.99
C PRO A 390 -18.68 -19.17 -8.35
N ASN A 391 -19.60 -18.51 -9.06
CA ASN A 391 -19.29 -17.86 -10.33
C ASN A 391 -18.92 -16.39 -10.19
N TYR A 392 -19.14 -15.80 -9.01
CA TYR A 392 -18.85 -14.40 -8.76
C TYR A 392 -17.40 -14.18 -8.36
N ILE A 393 -16.74 -13.26 -9.06
CA ILE A 393 -15.40 -12.75 -8.72
C ILE A 393 -15.39 -11.25 -8.93
N MET A 394 -14.92 -10.49 -7.96
CA MET A 394 -14.62 -9.07 -8.11
C MET A 394 -13.11 -8.85 -7.97
N LEU A 395 -12.52 -8.07 -8.87
CA LEU A 395 -11.09 -7.75 -8.86
C LEU A 395 -10.87 -6.24 -8.78
N GLY A 396 -9.96 -5.85 -7.90
CA GLY A 396 -9.37 -4.51 -7.85
C GLY A 396 -8.05 -4.48 -8.63
N THR A 397 -7.90 -3.50 -9.52
CA THR A 397 -6.75 -3.36 -10.43
C THR A 397 -6.13 -1.96 -10.35
N ASP A 398 -5.06 -1.69 -11.11
CA ASP A 398 -4.49 -0.33 -11.26
C ASP A 398 -5.42 0.64 -12.04
N ALA A 399 -6.54 0.16 -12.58
CA ALA A 399 -7.51 0.98 -13.29
C ALA A 399 -8.96 0.80 -12.83
N GLY A 400 -9.16 0.44 -11.58
CA GLY A 400 -10.49 0.34 -10.99
C GLY A 400 -10.96 -1.08 -10.77
N ILE A 401 -12.29 -1.26 -10.70
CA ILE A 401 -12.96 -2.47 -10.25
C ILE A 401 -13.61 -3.19 -11.42
N TYR A 402 -13.48 -4.50 -11.44
CA TYR A 402 -14.07 -5.40 -12.42
C TYR A 402 -14.81 -6.53 -11.73
N GLU A 403 -16.00 -6.86 -12.22
CA GLU A 403 -16.82 -7.99 -11.75
C GLU A 403 -17.00 -9.02 -12.84
N SER A 404 -16.96 -10.28 -12.46
CA SER A 404 -17.38 -11.43 -13.26
C SER A 404 -18.51 -12.18 -12.56
N PHE A 405 -19.49 -12.64 -13.34
CA PHE A 405 -20.63 -13.43 -12.89
C PHE A 405 -20.63 -14.83 -13.52
N ASP A 406 -19.56 -15.21 -14.18
CA ASP A 406 -19.43 -16.44 -14.96
C ASP A 406 -18.07 -17.12 -14.77
N ASN A 407 -17.49 -16.95 -13.56
CA ASN A 407 -16.20 -17.51 -13.18
C ASN A 407 -15.08 -17.03 -14.12
N ALA A 408 -14.92 -15.72 -14.24
CA ALA A 408 -13.90 -15.01 -15.00
C ALA A 408 -13.94 -15.19 -16.53
N LYS A 409 -15.02 -15.68 -17.13
CA LYS A 409 -15.14 -15.77 -18.59
C LYS A 409 -15.36 -14.40 -19.22
N THR A 410 -16.15 -13.55 -18.57
CA THR A 410 -16.41 -12.15 -18.97
C THR A 410 -16.29 -11.20 -17.78
N TRP A 411 -16.02 -9.92 -18.07
CA TRP A 411 -15.79 -8.91 -17.05
C TRP A 411 -16.64 -7.67 -17.29
N ARG A 412 -17.27 -7.15 -16.23
CA ARG A 412 -17.96 -5.87 -16.17
C ARG A 412 -17.08 -4.83 -15.48
N TYR A 413 -16.67 -3.80 -16.19
CA TYR A 413 -15.97 -2.67 -15.59
C TYR A 413 -16.93 -1.72 -14.86
N ILE A 414 -16.59 -1.28 -13.65
CA ILE A 414 -17.30 -0.25 -12.89
C ILE A 414 -16.86 1.13 -13.37
N LYS A 415 -17.63 1.74 -14.29
CA LYS A 415 -17.24 2.94 -15.07
C LYS A 415 -17.40 4.28 -14.34
N ASN A 416 -17.94 4.29 -13.13
CA ASN A 416 -18.43 5.51 -12.48
C ASN A 416 -17.83 5.76 -11.09
N LEU A 417 -16.78 5.04 -10.71
CA LEU A 417 -15.97 5.40 -9.55
C LEU A 417 -15.12 6.63 -9.93
N PRO A 418 -15.44 7.84 -9.40
CA PRO A 418 -14.90 9.09 -9.93
C PRO A 418 -13.50 9.38 -9.39
N LEU A 419 -12.56 8.53 -9.73
CA LEU A 419 -11.16 8.57 -9.35
C LEU A 419 -10.24 8.56 -10.56
N THR A 420 -9.10 9.23 -10.43
CA THR A 420 -7.94 9.05 -11.30
C THR A 420 -6.70 9.51 -10.55
N GLN A 421 -5.69 8.67 -10.49
CA GLN A 421 -4.43 8.99 -9.84
C GLN A 421 -3.48 9.67 -10.82
N PHE A 422 -3.44 11.01 -10.80
CA PHE A 422 -2.49 11.78 -11.60
C PHE A 422 -1.13 11.89 -10.92
N TYR A 423 -0.05 11.68 -11.67
CA TYR A 423 1.30 12.00 -11.20
C TYR A 423 1.51 13.51 -11.11
N LYS A 424 1.10 14.24 -12.13
CA LYS A 424 1.20 15.69 -12.23
C LYS A 424 0.07 16.23 -13.09
N VAL A 425 -0.26 17.50 -12.89
CA VAL A 425 -1.29 18.19 -13.67
C VAL A 425 -0.74 19.50 -14.26
N ALA A 426 -1.29 19.88 -15.40
CA ALA A 426 -1.11 21.16 -16.07
C ALA A 426 -2.46 21.73 -16.48
N VAL A 427 -2.53 23.03 -16.71
CA VAL A 427 -3.73 23.70 -17.21
C VAL A 427 -3.39 24.60 -18.40
N ASN A 428 -4.31 24.76 -19.35
CA ASN A 428 -4.19 25.74 -20.42
C ASN A 428 -4.97 27.03 -20.09
N ASN A 429 -4.97 27.97 -21.03
CA ASN A 429 -5.65 29.25 -20.90
C ASN A 429 -6.93 29.31 -21.74
N ALA A 430 -7.59 28.15 -21.99
CA ALA A 430 -8.82 28.15 -22.80
C ALA A 430 -9.97 28.88 -22.09
N GLU A 431 -10.75 29.58 -22.85
CA GLU A 431 -11.97 30.27 -22.41
C GLU A 431 -13.20 29.63 -23.04
N PRO A 432 -14.37 29.65 -22.34
CA PRO A 432 -14.62 30.22 -21.01
C PRO A 432 -14.13 29.35 -19.86
N PHE A 433 -13.70 28.10 -20.13
CA PHE A 433 -13.21 27.15 -19.13
C PHE A 433 -11.84 26.63 -19.56
N TYR A 434 -10.85 26.75 -18.67
CA TYR A 434 -9.55 26.12 -18.88
C TYR A 434 -9.67 24.60 -18.85
N HIS A 435 -8.76 23.91 -19.53
CA HIS A 435 -8.66 22.46 -19.50
C HIS A 435 -7.53 22.02 -18.56
N ILE A 436 -7.72 20.88 -17.95
CA ILE A 436 -6.79 20.19 -17.04
C ILE A 436 -6.20 19.01 -17.80
N PHE A 437 -4.87 18.85 -17.75
CA PHE A 437 -4.13 17.74 -18.37
C PHE A 437 -3.27 17.05 -17.35
N GLY A 438 -3.16 15.73 -17.42
CA GLY A 438 -2.29 14.98 -16.52
C GLY A 438 -2.02 13.57 -17.01
N GLY A 439 -0.90 13.04 -16.57
CA GLY A 439 -0.47 11.67 -16.83
C GLY A 439 -0.69 10.79 -15.61
N THR A 440 -0.99 9.52 -15.87
CA THR A 440 -1.27 8.49 -14.87
C THR A 440 -0.41 7.27 -15.11
N GLN A 441 -0.06 6.54 -14.05
CA GLN A 441 0.61 5.26 -14.20
C GLN A 441 -0.30 4.28 -14.96
N ASP A 442 0.27 3.55 -15.91
CA ASP A 442 -0.36 2.47 -16.71
C ASP A 442 -1.60 2.88 -17.52
N ASN A 443 -2.09 4.10 -17.34
CA ASN A 443 -3.38 4.54 -17.87
C ASN A 443 -3.29 5.74 -18.83
N GLY A 444 -2.10 6.10 -19.28
CA GLY A 444 -1.84 7.18 -20.24
C GLY A 444 -2.00 8.58 -19.67
N SER A 445 -2.08 9.55 -20.55
CA SER A 445 -2.40 10.94 -20.21
C SER A 445 -3.79 11.30 -20.68
N ALA A 446 -4.46 12.14 -19.92
CA ALA A 446 -5.82 12.59 -20.23
C ALA A 446 -5.96 14.11 -20.13
N GLY A 447 -6.96 14.65 -20.82
CA GLY A 447 -7.37 16.05 -20.74
C GLY A 447 -8.88 16.17 -20.58
N GLY A 448 -9.31 17.21 -19.87
CA GLY A 448 -10.73 17.52 -19.67
C GLY A 448 -10.95 18.93 -19.17
N PRO A 449 -12.18 19.46 -19.27
CA PRO A 449 -12.49 20.85 -18.92
C PRO A 449 -12.55 21.02 -17.39
N SER A 450 -12.26 22.22 -16.93
CA SER A 450 -12.46 22.63 -15.53
C SER A 450 -13.91 22.84 -15.15
N ALA A 451 -14.76 23.19 -16.11
CA ALA A 451 -16.21 23.34 -15.97
C ALA A 451 -16.89 23.11 -17.32
N THR A 452 -18.21 22.96 -17.31
CA THR A 452 -19.07 22.91 -18.51
C THR A 452 -20.30 23.78 -18.28
N ASP A 453 -21.01 24.12 -19.35
CA ASP A 453 -22.32 24.75 -19.34
C ASP A 453 -23.46 23.71 -19.30
N GLU A 454 -23.14 22.43 -19.30
CA GLU A 454 -24.13 21.36 -19.15
C GLU A 454 -24.70 21.34 -17.72
N ARG A 455 -26.03 21.19 -17.61
CA ARG A 455 -26.75 21.18 -16.35
C ARG A 455 -26.22 20.11 -15.36
N GLU A 456 -25.86 18.94 -15.88
CA GLU A 456 -25.35 17.80 -15.13
C GLU A 456 -23.86 17.93 -14.76
N GLY A 457 -23.19 18.98 -15.26
CA GLY A 457 -21.78 19.24 -15.02
C GLY A 457 -20.84 18.37 -15.86
N ILE A 458 -19.61 18.14 -15.35
CA ILE A 458 -18.60 17.37 -16.06
C ILE A 458 -18.92 15.88 -15.96
N ALA A 459 -18.91 15.19 -17.11
CA ALA A 459 -19.09 13.76 -17.25
C ALA A 459 -17.88 13.14 -17.96
N ASN A 460 -17.76 11.79 -17.95
CA ASN A 460 -16.68 11.08 -18.65
C ASN A 460 -16.54 11.43 -20.12
N LYS A 461 -17.63 11.76 -20.80
CA LYS A 461 -17.62 12.18 -22.22
C LYS A 461 -16.81 13.46 -22.50
N HIS A 462 -16.55 14.28 -21.47
CA HIS A 462 -15.78 15.51 -21.59
C HIS A 462 -14.26 15.28 -21.43
N TRP A 463 -13.88 14.10 -20.97
CA TRP A 463 -12.49 13.70 -20.82
C TRP A 463 -12.05 12.86 -22.03
N TYR A 464 -10.83 13.06 -22.45
CA TYR A 464 -10.23 12.36 -23.58
C TYR A 464 -8.78 11.99 -23.31
N LYS A 465 -8.32 10.93 -23.97
CA LYS A 465 -6.91 10.52 -23.92
C LYS A 465 -6.07 11.42 -24.80
N THR A 466 -4.97 11.93 -24.25
CA THR A 466 -4.00 12.72 -24.99
C THR A 466 -2.81 11.89 -25.45
N LEU A 467 -2.36 10.94 -24.64
CA LEU A 467 -1.25 10.05 -24.97
C LEU A 467 -1.45 8.68 -24.31
N PHE A 468 -0.96 7.63 -24.94
CA PHE A 468 -0.96 6.26 -24.40
C PHE A 468 0.34 5.96 -23.62
N ALA A 469 0.46 4.76 -23.07
CA ALA A 469 1.51 4.25 -22.18
C ALA A 469 1.46 4.87 -20.77
N ASP A 470 2.47 4.70 -19.92
CA ASP A 470 2.54 5.43 -18.66
C ASP A 470 2.61 6.93 -18.93
N GLY A 471 1.56 7.63 -18.60
CA GLY A 471 1.57 9.08 -18.67
C GLY A 471 2.36 9.66 -17.50
N HIS A 472 3.05 10.77 -17.73
CA HIS A 472 3.84 11.41 -16.70
C HIS A 472 3.54 12.91 -16.62
N GLN A 473 4.45 13.76 -17.12
CA GLN A 473 4.26 15.22 -17.14
C GLN A 473 3.43 15.62 -18.36
N SER A 474 2.45 16.48 -18.15
CA SER A 474 1.84 17.26 -19.22
C SER A 474 2.26 18.73 -19.12
N ALA A 475 2.31 19.43 -20.25
CA ALA A 475 2.48 20.86 -20.34
C ALA A 475 1.60 21.40 -21.48
N THR A 476 1.25 22.67 -21.43
CA THR A 476 0.39 23.34 -22.41
C THR A 476 1.13 24.49 -23.06
N ASP A 477 0.82 24.77 -24.33
CA ASP A 477 1.34 25.94 -24.97
C ASP A 477 0.67 27.21 -24.40
N PRO A 478 1.45 28.24 -24.02
CA PRO A 478 0.91 29.44 -23.41
C PRO A 478 0.05 30.31 -24.36
N VAL A 479 0.17 30.09 -25.65
CA VAL A 479 -0.51 30.88 -26.70
C VAL A 479 -1.57 30.05 -27.43
N TYR A 480 -1.24 28.79 -27.76
CA TYR A 480 -2.12 27.91 -28.54
C TYR A 480 -2.76 26.86 -27.63
N ASN A 481 -3.99 27.14 -27.19
CA ASN A 481 -4.72 26.28 -26.22
C ASN A 481 -4.98 24.83 -26.70
N ASN A 482 -4.87 24.58 -28.01
CA ASN A 482 -5.00 23.27 -28.62
C ASN A 482 -3.68 22.48 -28.65
N ILE A 483 -2.57 23.09 -28.30
CA ILE A 483 -1.26 22.41 -28.30
C ILE A 483 -0.94 21.95 -26.87
N VAL A 484 -0.73 20.65 -26.74
CA VAL A 484 -0.37 19.97 -25.49
C VAL A 484 0.91 19.19 -25.71
N TYR A 485 1.78 19.21 -24.73
CA TYR A 485 2.96 18.36 -24.64
C TYR A 485 2.71 17.30 -23.57
N ALA A 486 3.01 16.06 -23.85
CA ALA A 486 2.87 14.96 -22.89
C ALA A 486 4.10 14.06 -22.93
N GLU A 487 4.41 13.54 -21.76
CA GLU A 487 5.56 12.66 -21.53
C GLU A 487 5.10 11.25 -21.18
N THR A 488 5.85 10.26 -21.72
CA THR A 488 5.76 8.86 -21.30
C THR A 488 7.06 8.42 -20.64
N GLN A 489 7.16 7.13 -20.27
CA GLN A 489 8.38 6.56 -19.70
C GLN A 489 9.61 6.88 -20.56
N GLN A 490 10.77 6.94 -19.90
CA GLN A 490 12.09 7.12 -20.53
C GLN A 490 12.22 8.43 -21.35
N GLY A 491 11.44 9.46 -20.98
CA GLY A 491 11.48 10.76 -21.64
C GLY A 491 10.87 10.75 -23.03
N GLY A 492 9.94 9.87 -23.30
CA GLY A 492 9.17 9.84 -24.54
C GLY A 492 8.26 11.09 -24.64
N LEU A 493 8.75 12.15 -25.26
CA LEU A 493 8.05 13.43 -25.37
C LEU A 493 7.28 13.54 -26.69
N HIS A 494 6.03 14.01 -26.59
CA HIS A 494 5.14 14.21 -27.72
C HIS A 494 4.51 15.60 -27.67
N ARG A 495 4.42 16.25 -28.86
CA ARG A 495 3.58 17.40 -29.13
C ARG A 495 2.28 16.91 -29.75
N ILE A 496 1.18 17.35 -29.22
CA ILE A 496 -0.18 16.93 -29.60
C ILE A 496 -0.98 18.15 -29.99
N ASP A 497 -1.58 18.11 -31.16
CA ASP A 497 -2.58 19.10 -31.59
C ASP A 497 -3.98 18.52 -31.40
N LEU A 498 -4.71 19.07 -30.42
CA LEU A 498 -6.05 18.61 -30.06
C LEU A 498 -7.10 18.86 -31.16
N THR A 499 -6.84 19.80 -32.09
CA THR A 499 -7.76 20.12 -33.17
C THR A 499 -7.70 19.09 -34.28
N THR A 500 -6.49 18.64 -34.62
CA THR A 500 -6.26 17.70 -35.73
C THR A 500 -6.10 16.24 -35.23
N GLY A 501 -5.77 16.04 -33.94
CA GLY A 501 -5.38 14.76 -33.40
C GLY A 501 -3.94 14.35 -33.76
N GLU A 502 -3.18 15.24 -34.40
CA GLU A 502 -1.80 14.96 -34.76
C GLU A 502 -0.93 14.79 -33.49
N GLN A 503 -0.11 13.74 -33.49
CA GLN A 503 0.87 13.48 -32.45
C GLN A 503 2.26 13.34 -33.08
N VAL A 504 3.20 14.17 -32.67
CA VAL A 504 4.57 14.20 -33.15
C VAL A 504 5.52 13.95 -32.02
N SER A 505 6.38 12.95 -32.15
CA SER A 505 7.49 12.73 -31.18
C SER A 505 8.48 13.88 -31.31
N ILE A 506 8.77 14.51 -30.18
CA ILE A 506 9.75 15.59 -30.03
C ILE A 506 10.88 15.19 -29.07
N GLN A 507 11.00 13.91 -28.77
CA GLN A 507 12.08 13.38 -27.93
C GLN A 507 13.42 13.70 -28.56
N PRO A 508 14.37 14.33 -27.83
CA PRO A 508 15.71 14.57 -28.33
C PRO A 508 16.40 13.26 -28.76
N GLN A 509 16.94 13.27 -29.97
CA GLN A 509 17.73 12.17 -30.45
C GLN A 509 19.22 12.46 -30.18
N ALA A 510 19.95 11.46 -29.67
CA ALA A 510 21.39 11.61 -29.56
C ALA A 510 21.96 11.73 -30.96
N SER A 511 22.67 12.82 -31.22
CA SER A 511 23.53 12.91 -32.41
C SER A 511 24.77 12.04 -32.15
N PHE A 512 24.92 10.95 -32.88
CA PHE A 512 26.15 10.15 -32.91
C PHE A 512 27.19 10.81 -33.80
#